data_a92343bd8f4bbbdfffd2b7d39f54a184
#
_entry.id   a92343bd8f4bbbdfffd2b7d39f54a184
#
_cell.length_a   1.000
_cell.length_b   1.000
_cell.length_c   1.000
_cell.angle_alpha   90.00
_cell.angle_beta   90.00
_cell.angle_gamma   90.00
#
_symmetry.space_group_name_H-M   'P 1'
#
loop_
_entity.id
_entity.type
_entity.pdbx_description
1 polymer ?
#
loop_
_entity_poly.entity_id
_entity_poly.type
_entity_poly.pdbx_seq_one_letter_code
_entity_poly.pdbx_strand_id
1 'polypeptide(L)'
;MLSTKINLPPSRADLVQRPRLLKKLDPSLSPGQRLTILSAPAGFGKTTLVIDWQRHLAELGIALAWFSIDEGDNDLIRFLRYLVAALQRTQPELGKSSLALFDLPQVPEIESLVIPLINEIEELPEQLVLVLDDYQEISNPAIHQAVSYLLVHQPAQLHLVITTRVDPNLPLARLRARGELIEIRSEELCFTTDETSDYIKYASKIALTTEQLSELEKTTEGWAAGLQIAGLTLQYLAERQVDEGEVNKFLASFNGSHQYVFDYLAQEVINRQDTGTINFLHQTSILDQLNPALCDAITGRNDSEQILRALDRTNLFILALDENRQWYRYHHLFAEFLRIGLASNHWIELYKRAANWFEQNGLFEKAVAYALKARDWEQASRLIRQLAGKLIKQGELSVLLNWMDALPISVLQADADLCIYKGWISLLQNSMGVTATLAEQAENVIRVEDHATMHGRLLGLKAYLAYGRGEVQEAARLGLESVDLIGQDDPYSRKWVLAMLGSIQRQAGSVPAAIRSFEDAILTTESQRVEDVQAFDIGLAILQSNLQVAYAMHAEHRRAIAYSNDLIRRY
;
A
#
# COMPACT_ATOMS: atom_id res chain seq x y z
N MET A 1 -3.54 -8.85 4.21
CA MET A 1 -3.32 -7.46 4.67
C MET A 1 -2.34 -7.42 5.83
N LEU A 2 -1.49 -6.39 5.90
CA LEU A 2 -0.58 -6.18 7.04
C LEU A 2 -1.35 -5.44 8.14
N SER A 3 -1.55 -6.08 9.27
CA SER A 3 -2.27 -5.49 10.42
C SER A 3 -1.58 -4.22 10.97
N THR A 4 -0.26 -4.14 10.86
CA THR A 4 0.52 -2.98 11.29
C THR A 4 0.17 -1.67 10.57
N LYS A 5 -0.41 -1.75 9.35
CA LYS A 5 -0.85 -0.56 8.60
C LYS A 5 -2.16 0.04 9.10
N ILE A 6 -3.00 -0.80 9.70
CA ILE A 6 -4.34 -0.41 10.16
C ILE A 6 -4.46 -0.33 11.69
N ASN A 7 -3.33 -0.44 12.37
CA ASN A 7 -3.25 -0.22 13.81
C ASN A 7 -2.62 1.14 14.09
N LEU A 8 -3.17 1.85 15.06
CA LEU A 8 -2.55 3.06 15.57
C LEU A 8 -1.16 2.73 16.12
N PRO A 9 -0.12 3.46 15.75
CA PRO A 9 1.20 3.28 16.35
C PRO A 9 1.15 3.49 17.87
N PRO A 10 1.94 2.73 18.65
CA PRO A 10 1.91 2.85 20.10
C PRO A 10 2.34 4.25 20.55
N SER A 11 1.58 4.80 21.50
CA SER A 11 1.92 6.08 22.10
C SER A 11 3.19 5.97 22.95
N ARG A 12 4.10 6.95 22.83
CA ARG A 12 5.26 7.09 23.72
C ARG A 12 4.83 7.68 25.05
N ALA A 13 5.48 7.25 26.14
CA ALA A 13 5.22 7.79 27.48
C ALA A 13 5.74 9.22 27.67
N ASP A 14 6.66 9.65 26.81
CA ASP A 14 7.44 10.89 26.85
C ASP A 14 6.96 12.00 25.92
N LEU A 15 5.66 12.01 25.60
CA LEU A 15 5.08 13.04 24.73
C LEU A 15 4.87 14.33 25.50
N VAL A 16 5.39 15.43 24.97
CA VAL A 16 5.02 16.77 25.41
C VAL A 16 3.62 17.07 24.87
N GLN A 17 2.70 17.34 25.78
CA GLN A 17 1.34 17.74 25.41
C GLN A 17 1.36 19.09 24.70
N ARG A 18 0.58 19.19 23.63
CA ARG A 18 0.46 20.40 22.81
C ARG A 18 -0.99 20.90 22.77
N PRO A 19 -1.50 21.44 23.89
CA PRO A 19 -2.92 21.79 24.05
C PRO A 19 -3.43 22.75 22.97
N ARG A 20 -2.57 23.64 22.45
CA ARG A 20 -2.92 24.58 21.38
C ARG A 20 -3.30 23.87 20.07
N LEU A 21 -2.63 22.75 19.76
CA LEU A 21 -2.89 21.96 18.56
C LEU A 21 -4.06 21.00 18.78
N LEU A 22 -4.16 20.39 19.97
CA LEU A 22 -5.28 19.51 20.30
C LEU A 22 -6.61 20.25 20.21
N LYS A 23 -6.69 21.49 20.74
CA LYS A 23 -7.88 22.34 20.59
C LYS A 23 -8.25 22.63 19.13
N LYS A 24 -7.26 22.73 18.24
CA LYS A 24 -7.50 22.96 16.81
C LYS A 24 -7.97 21.70 16.09
N LEU A 25 -7.59 20.53 16.62
CA LEU A 25 -8.00 19.22 16.10
C LEU A 25 -9.35 18.74 16.63
N ASP A 26 -9.82 19.26 17.76
CA ASP A 26 -11.08 18.82 18.37
C ASP A 26 -12.29 19.10 17.47
N PRO A 27 -12.93 18.06 16.92
CA PRO A 27 -14.06 18.23 16.02
C PRO A 27 -15.30 18.80 16.70
N SER A 28 -15.43 18.70 18.04
CA SER A 28 -16.53 19.30 18.79
C SER A 28 -16.46 20.83 18.83
N LEU A 29 -15.25 21.38 18.69
CA LEU A 29 -15.02 22.82 18.65
C LEU A 29 -15.13 23.42 17.24
N SER A 30 -15.16 22.59 16.22
CA SER A 30 -15.20 23.00 14.81
C SER A 30 -16.29 22.25 14.04
N PRO A 31 -17.57 22.39 14.38
CA PRO A 31 -18.65 21.71 13.69
C PRO A 31 -18.69 22.10 12.21
N GLY A 32 -18.90 21.11 11.34
CA GLY A 32 -18.92 21.29 9.89
C GLY A 32 -17.56 21.15 9.20
N GLN A 33 -16.51 20.91 9.95
CA GLN A 33 -15.20 20.56 9.37
C GLN A 33 -15.23 19.15 8.78
N ARG A 34 -14.76 19.02 7.54
CA ARG A 34 -14.73 17.75 6.83
C ARG A 34 -13.34 17.13 6.79
N LEU A 35 -12.33 17.96 6.62
CA LEU A 35 -10.95 17.54 6.43
C LEU A 35 -10.03 18.29 7.37
N THR A 36 -9.14 17.54 8.01
CA THR A 36 -7.96 18.09 8.68
C THR A 36 -6.71 17.64 7.91
N ILE A 37 -5.87 18.58 7.53
CA ILE A 37 -4.57 18.30 6.91
C ILE A 37 -3.46 18.73 7.86
N LEU A 38 -2.54 17.79 8.13
CA LEU A 38 -1.26 18.07 8.75
C LEU A 38 -0.18 17.98 7.66
N SER A 39 0.22 19.13 7.11
CA SER A 39 1.18 19.20 6.01
C SER A 39 2.48 19.85 6.48
N ALA A 40 3.53 19.03 6.56
CA ALA A 40 4.86 19.47 6.94
C ALA A 40 5.92 18.44 6.49
N PRO A 41 7.19 18.84 6.34
CA PRO A 41 8.29 17.93 6.07
C PRO A 41 8.40 16.79 7.10
N ALA A 42 9.31 15.85 6.87
CA ALA A 42 9.57 14.77 7.80
C ALA A 42 10.09 15.31 9.15
N GLY A 43 9.75 14.64 10.24
CA GLY A 43 10.25 15.01 11.58
C GLY A 43 9.54 16.17 12.27
N PHE A 44 8.44 16.68 11.75
CA PHE A 44 7.63 17.74 12.40
C PHE A 44 6.60 17.21 13.40
N GLY A 45 6.57 15.91 13.65
CA GLY A 45 5.68 15.32 14.66
C GLY A 45 4.22 15.18 14.22
N LYS A 46 3.91 15.15 12.91
CA LYS A 46 2.55 14.96 12.39
C LYS A 46 1.84 13.74 12.96
N THR A 47 2.42 12.58 12.74
CA THR A 47 1.92 11.29 13.25
C THR A 47 1.81 11.28 14.78
N THR A 48 2.81 11.84 15.46
CA THR A 48 2.85 11.95 16.92
C THR A 48 1.70 12.78 17.45
N LEU A 49 1.38 13.92 16.81
CA LEU A 49 0.26 14.76 17.19
C LEU A 49 -1.09 14.05 17.07
N VAL A 50 -1.28 13.27 16.00
CA VAL A 50 -2.53 12.51 15.81
C VAL A 50 -2.65 11.39 16.83
N ILE A 51 -1.53 10.73 17.21
CA ILE A 51 -1.51 9.73 18.28
C ILE A 51 -1.86 10.35 19.65
N ASP A 52 -1.37 11.53 19.94
CA ASP A 52 -1.71 12.26 21.18
C ASP A 52 -3.20 12.67 21.18
N TRP A 53 -3.71 13.15 20.05
CA TRP A 53 -5.10 13.52 19.88
C TRP A 53 -6.06 12.33 20.04
N GLN A 54 -5.67 11.12 19.64
CA GLN A 54 -6.49 9.91 19.83
C GLN A 54 -6.88 9.67 21.28
N ARG A 55 -6.02 10.01 22.24
CA ARG A 55 -6.35 9.90 23.66
C ARG A 55 -7.52 10.82 24.03
N HIS A 56 -7.46 12.04 23.52
CA HIS A 56 -8.52 13.04 23.72
C HIS A 56 -9.83 12.60 23.04
N LEU A 57 -9.77 12.07 21.82
CA LEU A 57 -10.94 11.51 21.13
C LEU A 57 -11.57 10.35 21.91
N ALA A 58 -10.77 9.48 22.50
CA ALA A 58 -11.26 8.36 23.30
C ALA A 58 -12.00 8.83 24.56
N GLU A 59 -11.56 9.92 25.18
CA GLU A 59 -12.28 10.56 26.31
C GLU A 59 -13.65 11.12 25.88
N LEU A 60 -13.78 11.54 24.61
CA LEU A 60 -15.03 12.04 24.02
C LEU A 60 -15.91 10.92 23.45
N GLY A 61 -15.46 9.66 23.49
CA GLY A 61 -16.17 8.52 22.91
C GLY A 61 -16.10 8.44 21.40
N ILE A 62 -15.20 9.18 20.74
CA ILE A 62 -15.04 9.22 19.28
C ILE A 62 -14.02 8.17 18.86
N ALA A 63 -14.44 7.25 17.98
CA ALA A 63 -13.58 6.22 17.44
C ALA A 63 -12.62 6.78 16.39
N LEU A 64 -11.37 6.23 16.33
CA LEU A 64 -10.36 6.59 15.35
C LEU A 64 -9.93 5.36 14.57
N ALA A 65 -10.14 5.37 13.26
CA ALA A 65 -9.61 4.41 12.31
C ALA A 65 -8.29 4.93 11.72
N TRP A 66 -7.29 4.05 11.63
CA TRP A 66 -5.93 4.40 11.19
C TRP A 66 -5.52 3.62 9.96
N PHE A 67 -5.00 4.31 8.94
CA PHE A 67 -4.37 3.71 7.78
C PHE A 67 -3.01 4.38 7.50
N SER A 68 -1.92 3.65 7.74
CA SER A 68 -0.56 4.07 7.39
C SER A 68 -0.27 3.63 5.96
N ILE A 69 -0.06 4.59 5.09
CA ILE A 69 0.10 4.40 3.65
C ILE A 69 1.58 4.22 3.30
N ASP A 70 1.88 3.32 2.35
CA ASP A 70 3.19 3.19 1.74
C ASP A 70 3.08 3.15 0.20
N GLU A 71 4.22 3.14 -0.48
CA GLU A 71 4.32 3.13 -1.95
C GLU A 71 3.51 1.98 -2.59
N GLY A 72 3.43 0.83 -1.90
CA GLY A 72 2.66 -0.34 -2.38
C GLY A 72 1.15 -0.11 -2.41
N ASP A 73 0.63 0.96 -1.80
CA ASP A 73 -0.81 1.26 -1.76
C ASP A 73 -1.27 2.13 -2.93
N ASN A 74 -0.46 2.31 -3.96
CA ASN A 74 -0.79 3.05 -5.18
C ASN A 74 -1.72 2.28 -6.16
N ASP A 75 -2.26 1.15 -5.77
CA ASP A 75 -3.36 0.47 -6.45
C ASP A 75 -4.69 0.88 -5.82
N LEU A 76 -5.69 1.27 -6.66
CA LEU A 76 -6.99 1.77 -6.19
C LEU A 76 -7.72 0.73 -5.32
N ILE A 77 -7.80 -0.51 -5.78
CA ILE A 77 -8.54 -1.57 -5.09
C ILE A 77 -7.83 -1.92 -3.78
N ARG A 78 -6.52 -2.02 -3.81
CA ARG A 78 -5.71 -2.27 -2.62
C ARG A 78 -5.86 -1.15 -1.58
N PHE A 79 -5.78 0.11 -2.03
CA PHE A 79 -6.00 1.27 -1.17
C PHE A 79 -7.38 1.23 -0.50
N LEU A 80 -8.45 1.01 -1.29
CA LEU A 80 -9.82 0.94 -0.77
C LEU A 80 -10.01 -0.25 0.19
N ARG A 81 -9.37 -1.39 -0.06
CA ARG A 81 -9.39 -2.53 0.86
C ARG A 81 -8.77 -2.22 2.21
N TYR A 82 -7.61 -1.55 2.22
CA TYR A 82 -6.98 -1.12 3.48
C TYR A 82 -7.79 -0.05 4.19
N LEU A 83 -8.38 0.88 3.45
CA LEU A 83 -9.28 1.90 4.00
C LEU A 83 -10.48 1.26 4.70
N VAL A 84 -11.16 0.32 4.03
CA VAL A 84 -12.27 -0.44 4.64
C VAL A 84 -11.77 -1.25 5.85
N ALA A 85 -10.63 -1.93 5.74
CA ALA A 85 -10.08 -2.69 6.85
C ALA A 85 -9.73 -1.82 8.07
N ALA A 86 -9.25 -0.59 7.84
CA ALA A 86 -9.03 0.38 8.92
C ALA A 86 -10.34 0.78 9.62
N LEU A 87 -11.39 1.03 8.85
CA LEU A 87 -12.72 1.34 9.38
C LEU A 87 -13.31 0.16 10.16
N GLN A 88 -13.13 -1.07 9.67
CA GLN A 88 -13.59 -2.28 10.34
C GLN A 88 -12.93 -2.55 11.70
N ARG A 89 -11.77 -1.93 11.98
CA ARG A 89 -11.15 -1.99 13.32
C ARG A 89 -11.99 -1.29 14.39
N THR A 90 -12.75 -0.29 14.00
CA THR A 90 -13.64 0.48 14.88
C THR A 90 -15.08 0.00 14.78
N GLN A 91 -15.53 -0.33 13.57
CA GLN A 91 -16.91 -0.73 13.25
C GLN A 91 -16.88 -1.95 12.30
N PRO A 92 -16.92 -3.20 12.83
CA PRO A 92 -16.68 -4.43 12.06
C PRO A 92 -17.61 -4.65 10.87
N GLU A 93 -18.78 -4.03 10.86
CA GLU A 93 -19.78 -4.18 9.79
C GLU A 93 -19.56 -3.23 8.60
N LEU A 94 -18.74 -2.16 8.75
CA LEU A 94 -18.52 -1.18 7.70
C LEU A 94 -17.81 -1.77 6.48
N GLY A 95 -18.21 -1.32 5.30
CA GLY A 95 -17.56 -1.60 4.03
C GLY A 95 -17.81 -3.01 3.48
N LYS A 96 -18.72 -3.80 4.06
CA LYS A 96 -19.03 -5.14 3.55
C LYS A 96 -19.55 -5.10 2.12
N SER A 97 -20.43 -4.16 1.80
CA SER A 97 -20.96 -3.97 0.45
C SER A 97 -19.87 -3.55 -0.52
N SER A 98 -18.97 -2.65 -0.09
CA SER A 98 -17.85 -2.19 -0.91
C SER A 98 -16.84 -3.31 -1.19
N LEU A 99 -16.54 -4.17 -0.20
CA LEU A 99 -15.61 -5.30 -0.38
C LEU A 99 -16.08 -6.25 -1.47
N ALA A 100 -17.39 -6.51 -1.57
CA ALA A 100 -17.95 -7.33 -2.64
C ALA A 100 -17.71 -6.75 -4.04
N LEU A 101 -17.69 -5.41 -4.16
CA LEU A 101 -17.41 -4.71 -5.42
C LEU A 101 -15.91 -4.75 -5.78
N PHE A 102 -15.02 -4.86 -4.81
CA PHE A 102 -13.58 -4.92 -5.05
C PHE A 102 -13.11 -6.27 -5.60
N ASP A 103 -13.95 -7.30 -5.55
CA ASP A 103 -13.67 -8.64 -6.09
C ASP A 103 -14.11 -8.80 -7.56
N LEU A 104 -14.62 -7.70 -8.18
CA LEU A 104 -15.07 -7.69 -9.55
C LEU A 104 -13.91 -7.86 -10.54
N PRO A 105 -14.03 -8.71 -11.57
CA PRO A 105 -13.04 -8.83 -12.64
C PRO A 105 -12.83 -7.53 -13.43
N GLN A 106 -13.88 -6.71 -13.49
CA GLN A 106 -13.84 -5.40 -14.13
C GLN A 106 -14.10 -4.35 -13.05
N VAL A 107 -13.10 -3.51 -12.80
CA VAL A 107 -13.19 -2.45 -11.79
C VAL A 107 -14.33 -1.50 -12.19
N PRO A 108 -15.38 -1.35 -11.36
CA PRO A 108 -16.47 -0.40 -11.62
C PRO A 108 -15.94 1.05 -11.59
N GLU A 109 -16.81 1.98 -12.00
CA GLU A 109 -16.54 3.41 -11.82
C GLU A 109 -16.27 3.73 -10.34
N ILE A 110 -15.38 4.67 -10.10
CA ILE A 110 -14.90 5.03 -8.75
C ILE A 110 -16.06 5.37 -7.82
N GLU A 111 -17.07 6.07 -8.35
CA GLU A 111 -18.28 6.42 -7.61
C GLU A 111 -18.99 5.18 -7.07
N SER A 112 -19.13 4.16 -7.91
CA SER A 112 -19.80 2.90 -7.53
C SER A 112 -19.06 2.16 -6.43
N LEU A 113 -17.73 2.31 -6.34
CA LEU A 113 -16.90 1.69 -5.30
C LEU A 113 -17.03 2.41 -3.95
N VAL A 114 -17.24 3.72 -3.96
CA VAL A 114 -17.20 4.56 -2.75
C VAL A 114 -18.61 4.82 -2.18
N ILE A 115 -19.65 4.88 -3.01
CA ILE A 115 -21.04 5.18 -2.59
C ILE A 115 -21.54 4.24 -1.49
N PRO A 116 -21.39 2.90 -1.57
CA PRO A 116 -21.88 2.03 -0.51
C PRO A 116 -21.23 2.32 0.85
N LEU A 117 -19.93 2.62 0.83
CA LEU A 117 -19.20 2.96 2.05
C LEU A 117 -19.69 4.28 2.65
N ILE A 118 -19.98 5.28 1.83
CA ILE A 118 -20.54 6.57 2.28
C ILE A 118 -21.89 6.34 2.96
N ASN A 119 -22.78 5.56 2.34
CA ASN A 119 -24.11 5.28 2.87
C ASN A 119 -24.02 4.50 4.20
N GLU A 120 -23.14 3.49 4.29
CA GLU A 120 -22.94 2.74 5.53
C GLU A 120 -22.37 3.62 6.67
N ILE A 121 -21.50 4.58 6.36
CA ILE A 121 -20.98 5.54 7.35
C ILE A 121 -22.08 6.52 7.80
N GLU A 122 -22.98 6.95 6.91
CA GLU A 122 -24.09 7.84 7.24
C GLU A 122 -25.06 7.22 8.27
N GLU A 123 -25.19 5.90 8.27
CA GLU A 123 -26.02 5.15 9.22
C GLU A 123 -25.41 5.00 10.61
N LEU A 124 -24.15 5.39 10.81
CA LEU A 124 -23.50 5.28 12.13
C LEU A 124 -24.14 6.21 13.16
N PRO A 125 -24.34 5.71 14.40
CA PRO A 125 -24.90 6.51 15.48
C PRO A 125 -23.91 7.56 16.04
N GLU A 126 -22.60 7.35 15.86
CA GLU A 126 -21.53 8.13 16.45
C GLU A 126 -20.55 8.63 15.39
N GLN A 127 -19.80 9.67 15.77
CA GLN A 127 -18.74 10.20 14.91
C GLN A 127 -17.53 9.25 14.84
N LEU A 128 -16.89 9.25 13.69
CA LEU A 128 -15.71 8.46 13.38
C LEU A 128 -14.63 9.33 12.73
N VAL A 129 -13.41 9.25 13.22
CA VAL A 129 -12.24 9.87 12.59
C VAL A 129 -11.50 8.82 11.78
N LEU A 130 -11.26 9.10 10.50
CA LEU A 130 -10.40 8.28 9.63
C LEU A 130 -9.09 9.02 9.38
N VAL A 131 -7.97 8.40 9.74
CA VAL A 131 -6.63 8.94 9.51
C VAL A 131 -5.96 8.24 8.34
N LEU A 132 -5.52 9.01 7.36
CA LEU A 132 -4.65 8.60 6.27
C LEU A 132 -3.25 9.15 6.53
N ASP A 133 -2.37 8.32 7.11
CA ASP A 133 -1.02 8.71 7.48
C ASP A 133 -0.05 8.48 6.32
N ASP A 134 0.86 9.43 6.10
CA ASP A 134 1.85 9.44 5.01
C ASP A 134 1.22 9.44 3.60
N TYR A 135 0.17 10.23 3.38
CA TYR A 135 -0.56 10.32 2.12
C TYR A 135 0.28 10.78 0.92
N GLN A 136 1.45 11.38 1.11
CA GLN A 136 2.38 11.74 0.03
C GLN A 136 2.90 10.53 -0.75
N GLU A 137 2.75 9.33 -0.25
CA GLU A 137 3.12 8.10 -0.96
C GLU A 137 2.13 7.76 -2.08
N ILE A 138 0.96 8.41 -2.11
CA ILE A 138 -0.04 8.24 -3.16
C ILE A 138 0.27 9.16 -4.35
N SER A 139 0.46 8.54 -5.51
CA SER A 139 0.63 9.21 -6.81
C SER A 139 -0.45 8.85 -7.83
N ASN A 140 -1.25 7.82 -7.57
CA ASN A 140 -2.30 7.35 -8.47
C ASN A 140 -3.48 8.32 -8.51
N PRO A 141 -3.81 8.90 -9.69
CA PRO A 141 -4.92 9.86 -9.82
C PRO A 141 -6.29 9.27 -9.45
N ALA A 142 -6.49 7.97 -9.67
CA ALA A 142 -7.75 7.31 -9.34
C ALA A 142 -8.00 7.28 -7.82
N ILE A 143 -6.94 7.14 -7.00
CA ILE A 143 -7.05 7.21 -5.54
C ILE A 143 -7.37 8.63 -5.10
N HIS A 144 -6.72 9.65 -5.67
CA HIS A 144 -7.06 11.04 -5.40
C HIS A 144 -8.51 11.36 -5.77
N GLN A 145 -9.00 10.79 -6.88
CA GLN A 145 -10.41 10.94 -7.30
C GLN A 145 -11.36 10.27 -6.28
N ALA A 146 -11.05 9.05 -5.84
CA ALA A 146 -11.86 8.33 -4.83
C ALA A 146 -11.94 9.09 -3.50
N VAL A 147 -10.81 9.58 -3.00
CA VAL A 147 -10.75 10.40 -1.77
C VAL A 147 -11.46 11.74 -1.97
N SER A 148 -11.33 12.37 -3.14
CA SER A 148 -12.05 13.61 -3.47
C SER A 148 -13.56 13.38 -3.52
N TYR A 149 -14.00 12.25 -4.07
CA TYR A 149 -15.42 11.88 -4.11
C TYR A 149 -15.96 11.67 -2.68
N LEU A 150 -15.21 10.93 -1.85
CA LEU A 150 -15.54 10.74 -0.43
C LEU A 150 -15.68 12.09 0.28
N LEU A 151 -14.74 13.02 0.10
CA LEU A 151 -14.78 14.35 0.71
C LEU A 151 -15.97 15.19 0.27
N VAL A 152 -16.34 15.14 -1.02
CA VAL A 152 -17.50 15.91 -1.56
C VAL A 152 -18.80 15.39 -0.99
N HIS A 153 -18.94 14.07 -0.84
CA HIS A 153 -20.16 13.41 -0.37
C HIS A 153 -20.06 12.91 1.07
N GLN A 154 -19.10 13.43 1.83
CA GLN A 154 -18.80 12.99 3.19
C GLN A 154 -19.99 13.19 4.12
N PRO A 155 -20.43 12.11 4.81
CA PRO A 155 -21.48 12.20 5.83
C PRO A 155 -20.99 12.92 7.09
N ALA A 156 -21.90 13.46 7.88
CA ALA A 156 -21.59 14.21 9.09
C ALA A 156 -20.88 13.38 10.17
N GLN A 157 -21.03 12.07 10.11
CA GLN A 157 -20.40 11.11 11.04
C GLN A 157 -18.91 10.92 10.79
N LEU A 158 -18.41 11.25 9.59
CA LEU A 158 -17.02 11.06 9.23
C LEU A 158 -16.24 12.38 9.36
N HIS A 159 -15.07 12.30 9.98
CA HIS A 159 -14.04 13.34 9.89
C HIS A 159 -12.76 12.73 9.31
N LEU A 160 -12.26 13.27 8.20
CA LEU A 160 -11.05 12.78 7.55
C LEU A 160 -9.83 13.57 8.02
N VAL A 161 -8.77 12.87 8.40
CA VAL A 161 -7.46 13.46 8.76
C VAL A 161 -6.41 12.92 7.80
N ILE A 162 -5.65 13.80 7.20
CA ILE A 162 -4.56 13.45 6.30
C ILE A 162 -3.25 14.01 6.85
N THR A 163 -2.26 13.14 7.08
CA THR A 163 -0.90 13.60 7.27
C THR A 163 -0.13 13.47 5.95
N THR A 164 0.65 14.46 5.62
CA THR A 164 1.37 14.51 4.34
C THR A 164 2.60 15.41 4.43
N ARG A 165 3.54 15.25 3.49
CA ARG A 165 4.70 16.15 3.37
C ARG A 165 4.46 17.28 2.39
N VAL A 166 3.58 17.06 1.42
CA VAL A 166 3.21 18.02 0.37
C VAL A 166 1.70 18.05 0.25
N ASP A 167 1.16 19.15 -0.24
CA ASP A 167 -0.29 19.23 -0.43
C ASP A 167 -0.76 18.18 -1.43
N PRO A 168 -1.73 17.34 -1.06
CA PRO A 168 -2.25 16.32 -1.93
C PRO A 168 -3.11 16.93 -3.05
N ASN A 169 -3.22 16.20 -4.16
CA ASN A 169 -4.08 16.61 -5.27
C ASN A 169 -5.58 16.35 -4.93
N LEU A 170 -6.09 17.10 -3.96
CA LEU A 170 -7.46 17.08 -3.46
C LEU A 170 -8.08 18.49 -3.60
N PRO A 171 -9.41 18.65 -3.53
CA PRO A 171 -10.08 19.93 -3.75
C PRO A 171 -9.95 20.91 -2.56
N LEU A 172 -8.71 21.11 -2.06
CA LEU A 172 -8.41 21.89 -0.86
C LEU A 172 -8.89 23.34 -0.96
N ALA A 173 -8.73 23.96 -2.13
CA ALA A 173 -9.18 25.35 -2.34
C ALA A 173 -10.69 25.49 -2.14
N ARG A 174 -11.49 24.50 -2.57
CA ARG A 174 -12.93 24.49 -2.39
C ARG A 174 -13.32 24.29 -0.93
N LEU A 175 -12.66 23.36 -0.23
CA LEU A 175 -12.91 23.10 1.19
C LEU A 175 -12.53 24.33 2.04
N ARG A 176 -11.40 24.96 1.72
CA ARG A 176 -10.93 26.20 2.38
C ARG A 176 -11.94 27.34 2.20
N ALA A 177 -12.44 27.54 0.97
CA ALA A 177 -13.42 28.58 0.67
C ALA A 177 -14.77 28.38 1.40
N ARG A 178 -15.09 27.13 1.78
CA ARG A 178 -16.32 26.79 2.53
C ARG A 178 -16.12 26.76 4.04
N GLY A 179 -14.89 26.93 4.53
CA GLY A 179 -14.57 26.77 5.93
C GLY A 179 -14.67 25.33 6.43
N GLU A 180 -14.55 24.34 5.54
CA GLU A 180 -14.67 22.90 5.81
C GLU A 180 -13.30 22.22 6.03
N LEU A 181 -12.20 23.00 6.03
CA LEU A 181 -10.82 22.53 6.11
C LEU A 181 -10.10 23.09 7.33
N ILE A 182 -9.54 22.21 8.14
CA ILE A 182 -8.54 22.57 9.16
C ILE A 182 -7.16 22.29 8.56
N GLU A 183 -6.27 23.27 8.64
CA GLU A 183 -4.89 23.13 8.19
C GLU A 183 -3.95 23.35 9.37
N ILE A 184 -3.01 22.41 9.52
CA ILE A 184 -1.88 22.55 10.43
C ILE A 184 -0.63 22.39 9.58
N ARG A 185 0.12 23.48 9.51
CA ARG A 185 1.32 23.59 8.66
C ARG A 185 2.58 23.46 9.50
N SER A 186 3.74 23.40 8.82
CA SER A 186 5.05 23.29 9.47
C SER A 186 5.28 24.34 10.55
N GLU A 187 4.92 25.58 10.28
CA GLU A 187 5.06 26.69 11.23
C GLU A 187 4.29 26.44 12.54
N GLU A 188 3.09 25.88 12.45
CA GLU A 188 2.27 25.55 13.61
C GLU A 188 2.75 24.28 14.31
N LEU A 189 3.32 23.34 13.57
CA LEU A 189 3.90 22.10 14.11
C LEU A 189 5.24 22.33 14.79
N CYS A 190 5.90 23.45 14.57
CA CYS A 190 7.09 23.81 15.34
C CYS A 190 6.75 23.90 16.84
N PHE A 191 7.69 23.44 17.64
CA PHE A 191 7.60 23.58 19.10
C PHE A 191 7.73 25.05 19.48
N THR A 192 6.91 25.50 20.41
CA THR A 192 7.08 26.81 21.07
C THR A 192 8.21 26.73 22.07
N THR A 193 8.66 27.91 22.57
CA THR A 193 9.71 27.99 23.60
C THR A 193 9.35 27.17 24.84
N ASP A 194 8.10 27.25 25.29
CA ASP A 194 7.63 26.48 26.45
C ASP A 194 7.61 24.98 26.15
N GLU A 195 7.07 24.57 24.99
CA GLU A 195 7.06 23.16 24.53
C GLU A 195 8.49 22.62 24.39
N THR A 196 9.43 23.42 23.88
CA THR A 196 10.85 23.07 23.76
C THR A 196 11.51 22.88 25.13
N SER A 197 11.26 23.82 26.05
CA SER A 197 11.76 23.75 27.42
C SER A 197 11.28 22.49 28.14
N ASP A 198 9.99 22.23 28.08
CA ASP A 198 9.38 21.04 28.68
C ASP A 198 9.94 19.75 28.07
N TYR A 199 10.09 19.70 26.75
CA TYR A 199 10.65 18.56 26.05
C TYR A 199 12.10 18.28 26.48
N ILE A 200 12.98 19.29 26.43
CA ILE A 200 14.40 19.12 26.78
C ILE A 200 14.55 18.72 28.23
N LYS A 201 13.84 19.37 29.13
CA LYS A 201 13.85 19.05 30.57
C LYS A 201 13.43 17.59 30.82
N TYR A 202 12.40 17.15 30.11
CA TYR A 202 11.92 15.76 30.21
C TYR A 202 12.93 14.77 29.63
N ALA A 203 13.40 14.99 28.39
CA ALA A 203 14.26 14.09 27.64
C ALA A 203 15.66 13.98 28.22
N SER A 204 16.27 15.10 28.63
CA SER A 204 17.67 15.14 29.06
C SER A 204 17.87 15.24 30.57
N LYS A 205 16.82 15.58 31.31
CA LYS A 205 16.89 15.95 32.74
C LYS A 205 17.78 17.17 33.01
N ILE A 206 18.19 17.90 31.98
CA ILE A 206 18.90 19.17 32.06
C ILE A 206 17.89 20.30 31.92
N ALA A 207 17.94 21.28 32.83
CA ALA A 207 17.24 22.53 32.66
C ALA A 207 18.18 23.51 31.93
N LEU A 208 17.84 23.88 30.70
CA LEU A 208 18.58 24.90 29.96
C LEU A 208 18.26 26.30 30.50
N THR A 209 19.24 27.21 30.47
CA THR A 209 19.03 28.62 30.72
C THR A 209 18.20 29.23 29.57
N THR A 210 17.65 30.43 29.80
CA THR A 210 16.87 31.15 28.77
C THR A 210 17.71 31.42 27.53
N GLU A 211 18.99 31.73 27.70
CA GLU A 211 19.95 31.95 26.60
C GLU A 211 20.21 30.68 25.83
N GLN A 212 20.46 29.57 26.52
CA GLN A 212 20.69 28.24 25.93
C GLN A 212 19.45 27.77 25.15
N LEU A 213 18.27 27.98 25.72
CA LEU A 213 17.01 27.63 25.08
C LEU A 213 16.79 28.43 23.79
N SER A 214 17.03 29.74 23.87
CA SER A 214 16.96 30.63 22.70
C SER A 214 17.92 30.22 21.58
N GLU A 215 19.14 29.81 21.93
CA GLU A 215 20.13 29.32 20.95
C GLU A 215 19.69 28.00 20.30
N LEU A 216 19.14 27.07 21.10
CA LEU A 216 18.61 25.79 20.59
C LEU A 216 17.41 26.02 19.66
N GLU A 217 16.49 26.91 20.05
CA GLU A 217 15.33 27.26 19.22
C GLU A 217 15.73 27.91 17.91
N LYS A 218 16.67 28.85 17.96
CA LYS A 218 17.18 29.50 16.75
C LYS A 218 17.77 28.50 15.77
N THR A 219 18.39 27.44 16.28
CA THR A 219 19.02 26.41 15.46
C THR A 219 18.03 25.37 14.95
N THR A 220 17.11 24.91 15.80
CA THR A 220 16.13 23.89 15.45
C THR A 220 14.88 24.47 14.80
N GLU A 221 14.63 25.76 14.96
CA GLU A 221 13.40 26.43 14.55
C GLU A 221 12.14 25.71 15.09
N GLY A 222 12.28 25.07 16.25
CA GLY A 222 11.22 24.26 16.86
C GLY A 222 10.94 22.95 16.13
N TRP A 223 11.83 22.51 15.25
CA TRP A 223 11.68 21.24 14.53
C TRP A 223 11.81 20.05 15.50
N ALA A 224 10.72 19.28 15.64
CA ALA A 224 10.61 18.20 16.62
C ALA A 224 11.74 17.15 16.53
N ALA A 225 12.15 16.74 15.33
CA ALA A 225 13.23 15.78 15.18
C ALA A 225 14.60 16.41 15.53
N GLY A 226 14.81 17.68 15.20
CA GLY A 226 16.02 18.40 15.62
C GLY A 226 16.09 18.52 17.14
N LEU A 227 15.00 18.82 17.80
CA LEU A 227 14.89 18.84 19.26
C LEU A 227 15.10 17.46 19.87
N GLN A 228 14.61 16.40 19.21
CA GLN A 228 14.86 15.03 19.66
C GLN A 228 16.33 14.68 19.61
N ILE A 229 17.04 15.07 18.54
CA ILE A 229 18.49 14.89 18.41
C ILE A 229 19.22 15.64 19.52
N ALA A 230 18.84 16.90 19.73
CA ALA A 230 19.43 17.74 20.79
C ALA A 230 19.17 17.14 22.18
N GLY A 231 17.94 16.71 22.45
CA GLY A 231 17.55 16.09 23.72
C GLY A 231 18.36 14.83 24.05
N LEU A 232 18.55 13.94 23.06
CA LEU A 232 19.37 12.73 23.21
C LEU A 232 20.82 13.07 23.52
N THR A 233 21.36 14.12 22.87
CA THR A 233 22.73 14.54 23.14
C THR A 233 22.89 15.14 24.51
N LEU A 234 21.96 16.01 24.89
CA LEU A 234 21.95 16.59 26.23
C LEU A 234 21.77 15.52 27.31
N GLN A 235 20.95 14.49 27.07
CA GLN A 235 20.83 13.33 27.95
C GLN A 235 22.18 12.64 28.15
N TYR A 236 22.92 12.38 27.06
CA TYR A 236 24.23 11.79 27.14
C TYR A 236 25.25 12.65 27.91
N LEU A 237 25.20 13.97 27.68
CA LEU A 237 26.04 14.92 28.45
C LEU A 237 25.67 14.89 29.94
N ALA A 238 24.38 14.84 30.27
CA ALA A 238 23.90 14.71 31.65
C ALA A 238 24.39 13.44 32.33
N GLU A 239 24.36 12.30 31.65
CA GLU A 239 24.85 11.00 32.18
C GLU A 239 26.36 11.04 32.49
N ARG A 240 27.11 11.87 31.77
CA ARG A 240 28.54 12.07 31.98
C ARG A 240 28.86 13.14 33.02
N GLN A 241 27.86 13.79 33.58
CA GLN A 241 28.00 14.88 34.55
C GLN A 241 28.94 15.99 34.03
N VAL A 242 28.81 16.32 32.73
CA VAL A 242 29.60 17.38 32.10
C VAL A 242 29.27 18.76 32.68
N ASP A 243 30.20 19.67 32.58
CA ASP A 243 30.02 21.04 33.04
C ASP A 243 29.15 21.86 32.03
N GLU A 244 28.68 23.02 32.50
CA GLU A 244 27.87 23.93 31.68
C GLU A 244 28.64 24.42 30.43
N GLY A 245 29.95 24.46 30.46
CA GLY A 245 30.81 24.84 29.33
C GLY A 245 30.74 23.84 28.18
N GLU A 246 30.59 22.55 28.46
CA GLU A 246 30.37 21.53 27.41
C GLU A 246 28.96 21.60 26.81
N VAL A 247 27.96 21.90 27.63
CA VAL A 247 26.60 22.17 27.14
C VAL A 247 26.60 23.37 26.19
N ASN A 248 27.26 24.47 26.57
CA ASN A 248 27.40 25.65 25.73
C ASN A 248 28.14 25.38 24.42
N LYS A 249 29.23 24.60 24.47
CA LYS A 249 29.96 24.17 23.27
C LYS A 249 29.09 23.33 22.35
N PHE A 250 28.29 22.42 22.89
CA PHE A 250 27.35 21.62 22.13
C PHE A 250 26.34 22.53 21.43
N LEU A 251 25.66 23.41 22.17
CA LEU A 251 24.64 24.32 21.61
C LEU A 251 25.24 25.24 20.54
N ALA A 252 26.44 25.77 20.76
CA ALA A 252 27.14 26.58 19.76
C ALA A 252 27.55 25.79 18.50
N SER A 253 27.86 24.50 18.64
CA SER A 253 28.19 23.62 17.50
C SER A 253 26.97 23.09 16.77
N PHE A 254 25.81 23.13 17.41
CA PHE A 254 24.53 22.73 16.85
C PHE A 254 23.99 23.79 15.85
N ASN A 255 24.78 24.78 15.50
CA ASN A 255 24.47 25.81 14.53
C ASN A 255 24.61 25.32 13.10
N GLY A 256 23.56 25.36 12.29
CA GLY A 256 23.75 25.18 10.88
C GLY A 256 22.59 24.66 10.05
N SER A 257 22.78 24.71 8.76
CA SER A 257 21.85 24.20 7.75
C SER A 257 21.61 22.69 7.91
N HIS A 258 20.59 22.14 7.28
CA HIS A 258 20.29 20.70 7.26
C HIS A 258 21.49 19.77 7.16
N GLN A 259 22.54 20.19 6.49
CA GLN A 259 23.78 19.42 6.34
C GLN A 259 24.50 19.19 7.68
N TYR A 260 24.46 20.14 8.61
CA TYR A 260 25.09 20.00 9.93
C TYR A 260 24.31 19.09 10.89
N VAL A 261 22.98 19.07 10.79
CA VAL A 261 22.19 18.07 11.52
C VAL A 261 22.53 16.67 11.00
N PHE A 262 22.80 16.57 9.72
CA PHE A 262 23.25 15.34 9.07
C PHE A 262 24.65 14.94 9.51
N ASP A 263 25.60 15.88 9.49
CA ASP A 263 26.97 15.68 9.98
C ASP A 263 26.97 15.40 11.49
N TYR A 264 26.06 16.02 12.22
CA TYR A 264 25.89 15.80 13.65
C TYR A 264 25.30 14.42 13.95
N LEU A 265 24.30 13.96 13.21
CA LEU A 265 23.80 12.58 13.28
C LEU A 265 24.93 11.58 13.06
N ALA A 266 25.82 11.85 12.11
CA ALA A 266 26.97 11.04 11.84
C ALA A 266 27.94 11.04 13.04
N GLN A 267 28.33 12.22 13.51
CA GLN A 267 29.39 12.36 14.51
C GLN A 267 28.94 12.03 15.93
N GLU A 268 27.74 12.46 16.31
CA GLU A 268 27.29 12.39 17.70
C GLU A 268 26.34 11.23 18.00
N VAL A 269 25.60 10.77 17.01
CA VAL A 269 24.70 9.61 17.16
C VAL A 269 25.43 8.33 16.74
N ILE A 270 25.95 8.31 15.52
CA ILE A 270 26.58 7.10 14.97
C ILE A 270 27.93 6.81 15.62
N ASN A 271 28.83 7.81 15.78
CA ASN A 271 30.16 7.59 16.37
C ASN A 271 30.12 7.17 17.84
N ARG A 272 28.98 7.27 18.50
CA ARG A 272 28.81 6.80 19.90
C ARG A 272 28.33 5.36 19.99
N GLN A 273 27.96 4.79 18.87
CA GLN A 273 27.59 3.40 18.80
C GLN A 273 28.84 2.56 18.57
N ASP A 274 28.83 1.34 19.05
CA ASP A 274 29.87 0.37 18.71
C ASP A 274 29.81 0.01 17.23
N THR A 275 30.92 -0.45 16.68
CA THR A 275 31.05 -0.80 15.25
C THR A 275 30.02 -1.85 14.81
N GLY A 276 29.63 -2.77 15.70
CA GLY A 276 28.61 -3.78 15.42
C GLY A 276 27.23 -3.17 15.20
N THR A 277 26.86 -2.22 16.07
CA THR A 277 25.59 -1.46 15.97
C THR A 277 25.59 -0.56 14.73
N ILE A 278 26.68 0.14 14.41
CA ILE A 278 26.81 0.97 13.21
C ILE A 278 26.60 0.13 11.94
N ASN A 279 27.29 -1.00 11.85
CA ASN A 279 27.14 -1.90 10.70
C ASN A 279 25.71 -2.44 10.59
N PHE A 280 25.08 -2.76 11.71
CA PHE A 280 23.68 -3.16 11.77
C PHE A 280 22.76 -2.07 11.21
N LEU A 281 22.90 -0.83 11.70
CA LEU A 281 22.10 0.32 11.24
C LEU A 281 22.23 0.55 9.74
N HIS A 282 23.46 0.58 9.21
CA HIS A 282 23.71 0.75 7.79
C HIS A 282 23.08 -0.37 6.96
N GLN A 283 23.34 -1.64 7.33
CA GLN A 283 22.83 -2.77 6.56
C GLN A 283 21.30 -2.88 6.57
N THR A 284 20.66 -2.54 7.69
CA THR A 284 19.22 -2.62 7.83
C THR A 284 18.48 -1.36 7.36
N SER A 285 19.20 -0.27 7.07
CA SER A 285 18.61 1.00 6.57
C SER A 285 17.91 0.88 5.23
N ILE A 286 18.19 -0.18 4.46
CA ILE A 286 17.54 -0.48 3.19
C ILE A 286 16.10 -0.97 3.36
N LEU A 287 15.75 -1.39 4.57
CA LEU A 287 14.43 -1.95 4.88
C LEU A 287 13.42 -0.85 5.17
N ASP A 288 12.21 -1.03 4.65
CA ASP A 288 11.09 -0.15 4.95
C ASP A 288 10.48 -0.48 6.34
N GLN A 289 10.59 -1.74 6.74
CA GLN A 289 10.19 -2.23 8.06
C GLN A 289 11.21 -3.25 8.57
N LEU A 290 11.48 -3.21 9.87
CA LEU A 290 12.45 -4.02 10.57
C LEU A 290 11.74 -5.06 11.43
N ASN A 291 12.23 -6.27 11.35
CA ASN A 291 11.82 -7.37 12.23
C ASN A 291 13.09 -8.11 12.64
N PRO A 292 13.23 -8.61 13.88
CA PRO A 292 14.45 -9.28 14.33
C PRO A 292 14.97 -10.36 13.38
N ALA A 293 14.09 -11.27 12.93
CA ALA A 293 14.46 -12.36 12.04
C ALA A 293 14.89 -11.87 10.64
N LEU A 294 14.23 -10.83 10.11
CA LEU A 294 14.62 -10.20 8.85
C LEU A 294 15.98 -9.52 8.97
N CYS A 295 16.20 -8.79 10.05
CA CYS A 295 17.47 -8.13 10.31
C CYS A 295 18.61 -9.16 10.46
N ASP A 296 18.37 -10.28 11.16
CA ASP A 296 19.33 -11.37 11.26
C ASP A 296 19.67 -11.96 9.90
N ALA A 297 18.67 -12.20 9.05
CA ALA A 297 18.86 -12.74 7.71
C ALA A 297 19.72 -11.81 6.82
N ILE A 298 19.53 -10.49 6.94
CA ILE A 298 20.24 -9.50 6.13
C ILE A 298 21.67 -9.31 6.63
N THR A 299 21.83 -9.15 7.93
CA THR A 299 23.12 -8.84 8.55
C THR A 299 24.00 -10.08 8.80
N GLY A 300 23.42 -11.29 8.77
CA GLY A 300 24.07 -12.53 9.17
C GLY A 300 24.29 -12.66 10.68
N ARG A 301 23.53 -11.88 11.48
CA ARG A 301 23.59 -11.88 12.96
C ARG A 301 22.51 -12.80 13.54
N ASN A 302 22.47 -12.90 14.85
CA ASN A 302 21.46 -13.64 15.63
C ASN A 302 21.03 -12.88 16.91
N ASP A 303 21.39 -11.60 17.01
CA ASP A 303 21.14 -10.73 18.16
C ASP A 303 20.34 -9.46 17.80
N SER A 304 19.74 -9.42 16.61
CA SER A 304 19.00 -8.26 16.10
C SER A 304 17.86 -7.83 17.03
N GLU A 305 17.23 -8.78 17.74
CA GLU A 305 16.18 -8.46 18.70
C GLU A 305 16.72 -7.60 19.85
N GLN A 306 17.90 -7.95 20.36
CA GLN A 306 18.52 -7.20 21.45
C GLN A 306 18.92 -5.79 20.98
N ILE A 307 19.47 -5.68 19.77
CA ILE A 307 19.84 -4.39 19.17
C ILE A 307 18.60 -3.53 18.94
N LEU A 308 17.55 -4.05 18.30
CA LEU A 308 16.32 -3.29 18.04
C LEU A 308 15.67 -2.81 19.34
N ARG A 309 15.61 -3.65 20.37
CA ARG A 309 15.12 -3.26 21.69
C ARG A 309 15.98 -2.20 22.37
N ALA A 310 17.30 -2.27 22.20
CA ALA A 310 18.22 -1.26 22.73
C ALA A 310 18.01 0.09 22.02
N LEU A 311 17.92 0.08 20.68
CA LEU A 311 17.64 1.26 19.86
C LEU A 311 16.28 1.90 20.21
N ASP A 312 15.25 1.08 20.43
CA ASP A 312 13.92 1.56 20.84
C ASP A 312 13.94 2.21 22.23
N ARG A 313 14.62 1.58 23.20
CA ARG A 313 14.77 2.14 24.55
C ARG A 313 15.54 3.46 24.58
N THR A 314 16.52 3.60 23.70
CA THR A 314 17.32 4.83 23.58
C THR A 314 16.69 5.86 22.65
N ASN A 315 15.48 5.60 22.11
CA ASN A 315 14.80 6.45 21.14
C ASN A 315 15.68 6.82 19.91
N LEU A 316 16.52 5.90 19.46
CA LEU A 316 17.46 6.15 18.39
C LEU A 316 16.78 6.11 17.01
N PHE A 317 15.83 7.03 16.77
CA PHE A 317 15.11 7.17 15.50
C PHE A 317 14.45 5.89 14.98
N ILE A 318 14.19 4.94 15.87
CA ILE A 318 13.42 3.74 15.59
C ILE A 318 12.01 3.87 16.20
N LEU A 319 11.01 3.45 15.44
CA LEU A 319 9.61 3.51 15.83
C LEU A 319 9.05 2.09 15.83
N ALA A 320 8.48 1.65 16.96
CA ALA A 320 7.72 0.40 17.00
C ALA A 320 6.41 0.56 16.24
N LEU A 321 6.05 -0.44 15.42
CA LEU A 321 4.85 -0.44 14.58
C LEU A 321 3.70 -1.23 15.21
N ASP A 322 3.99 -2.00 16.25
CA ASP A 322 3.00 -2.81 16.97
C ASP A 322 3.22 -2.77 18.48
N GLU A 323 2.19 -3.12 19.26
CA GLU A 323 2.22 -3.15 20.72
C GLU A 323 3.21 -4.19 21.27
N ASN A 324 3.40 -5.28 20.54
CA ASN A 324 4.32 -6.36 20.91
C ASN A 324 5.78 -6.05 20.57
N ARG A 325 6.03 -4.91 19.94
CA ARG A 325 7.37 -4.46 19.53
C ARG A 325 8.10 -5.51 18.71
N GLN A 326 7.40 -6.13 17.77
CA GLN A 326 7.97 -7.11 16.84
C GLN A 326 8.38 -6.47 15.53
N TRP A 327 7.69 -5.40 15.14
CA TRP A 327 7.96 -4.64 13.94
C TRP A 327 8.36 -3.22 14.28
N TYR A 328 9.38 -2.73 13.56
CA TYR A 328 9.93 -1.39 13.72
C TYR A 328 10.10 -0.74 12.35
N ARG A 329 10.32 0.57 12.34
CA ARG A 329 10.86 1.31 11.22
C ARG A 329 11.83 2.37 11.70
N TYR A 330 12.78 2.72 10.88
CA TYR A 330 13.56 3.93 11.11
C TYR A 330 12.73 5.17 10.79
N HIS A 331 13.01 6.27 11.47
CA HIS A 331 12.56 7.58 11.02
C HIS A 331 13.13 7.83 9.62
N HIS A 332 12.32 8.34 8.70
CA HIS A 332 12.66 8.42 7.28
C HIS A 332 14.01 9.13 7.04
N LEU A 333 14.21 10.31 7.66
CA LEU A 333 15.48 11.05 7.54
C LEU A 333 16.69 10.28 8.09
N PHE A 334 16.49 9.53 9.16
CA PHE A 334 17.56 8.71 9.70
C PHE A 334 17.90 7.53 8.78
N ALA A 335 16.90 6.89 8.20
CA ALA A 335 17.11 5.86 7.19
C ALA A 335 17.86 6.41 5.96
N GLU A 336 17.45 7.61 5.48
CA GLU A 336 18.14 8.27 4.36
C GLU A 336 19.60 8.59 4.70
N PHE A 337 19.83 9.15 5.88
CA PHE A 337 21.19 9.42 6.37
C PHE A 337 22.04 8.14 6.39
N LEU A 338 21.52 7.06 6.97
CA LEU A 338 22.24 5.79 7.05
C LEU A 338 22.56 5.22 5.66
N ARG A 339 21.70 5.42 4.68
CA ARG A 339 21.91 4.96 3.30
C ARG A 339 23.07 5.67 2.62
N ILE A 340 23.36 6.92 2.92
CA ILE A 340 24.47 7.68 2.32
C ILE A 340 25.83 7.04 2.67
N GLY A 341 25.97 6.44 3.83
CA GLY A 341 27.18 5.79 4.28
C GLY A 341 27.49 4.43 3.64
N LEU A 342 26.57 3.87 2.85
CA LEU A 342 26.73 2.56 2.23
C LEU A 342 27.30 2.68 0.80
N ALA A 343 28.39 1.97 0.52
CA ALA A 343 28.92 1.85 -0.84
C ALA A 343 27.92 1.14 -1.77
N SER A 344 27.76 1.64 -3.00
CA SER A 344 26.73 1.23 -3.97
C SER A 344 26.63 -0.28 -4.25
N ASN A 345 27.73 -1.01 -4.14
CA ASN A 345 27.76 -2.46 -4.43
C ASN A 345 27.22 -3.34 -3.29
N HIS A 346 27.19 -2.82 -2.03
CA HIS A 346 26.68 -3.60 -0.90
C HIS A 346 25.14 -3.67 -0.88
N TRP A 347 24.44 -2.69 -1.44
CA TRP A 347 22.99 -2.64 -1.43
C TRP A 347 22.34 -3.79 -2.19
N ILE A 348 22.93 -4.16 -3.33
CA ILE A 348 22.40 -5.23 -4.18
C ILE A 348 22.32 -6.54 -3.39
N GLU A 349 23.40 -6.88 -2.68
CA GLU A 349 23.45 -8.11 -1.90
C GLU A 349 22.47 -8.09 -0.72
N LEU A 350 22.35 -6.94 -0.03
CA LEU A 350 21.40 -6.78 1.06
C LEU A 350 19.95 -6.89 0.59
N TYR A 351 19.63 -6.27 -0.56
CA TYR A 351 18.31 -6.40 -1.17
C TYR A 351 18.00 -7.84 -1.60
N LYS A 352 18.99 -8.58 -2.12
CA LYS A 352 18.82 -10.02 -2.43
C LYS A 352 18.49 -10.84 -1.19
N ARG A 353 19.22 -10.61 -0.09
CA ARG A 353 18.94 -11.30 1.19
C ARG A 353 17.54 -10.97 1.70
N ALA A 354 17.13 -9.71 1.59
CA ALA A 354 15.78 -9.29 1.95
C ALA A 354 14.74 -9.99 1.09
N ALA A 355 14.91 -10.00 -0.24
CA ALA A 355 14.01 -10.67 -1.16
C ALA A 355 13.86 -12.17 -0.83
N ASN A 356 14.98 -12.85 -0.58
CA ASN A 356 14.99 -14.26 -0.20
C ASN A 356 14.27 -14.51 1.12
N TRP A 357 14.51 -13.67 2.13
CA TRP A 357 13.82 -13.82 3.42
C TRP A 357 12.31 -13.62 3.28
N PHE A 358 11.88 -12.59 2.55
CA PHE A 358 10.46 -12.35 2.32
C PHE A 358 9.80 -13.49 1.55
N GLU A 359 10.48 -14.05 0.57
CA GLU A 359 10.00 -15.22 -0.18
C GLU A 359 9.84 -16.44 0.73
N GLN A 360 10.85 -16.78 1.54
CA GLN A 360 10.83 -17.91 2.48
C GLN A 360 9.74 -17.79 3.54
N ASN A 361 9.36 -16.56 3.88
CA ASN A 361 8.28 -16.29 4.85
C ASN A 361 6.91 -16.06 4.20
N GLY A 362 6.76 -16.36 2.90
CA GLY A 362 5.47 -16.26 2.20
C GLY A 362 5.01 -14.83 1.91
N LEU A 363 5.88 -13.83 2.11
CA LEU A 363 5.61 -12.41 1.86
C LEU A 363 6.03 -12.03 0.44
N PHE A 364 5.46 -12.73 -0.54
CA PHE A 364 5.90 -12.71 -1.95
C PHE A 364 5.86 -11.33 -2.59
N GLU A 365 4.88 -10.49 -2.28
CA GLU A 365 4.79 -9.12 -2.83
C GLU A 365 5.98 -8.25 -2.40
N LYS A 366 6.39 -8.36 -1.13
CA LYS A 366 7.62 -7.71 -0.64
C LYS A 366 8.85 -8.32 -1.28
N ALA A 367 8.86 -9.66 -1.45
CA ALA A 367 9.97 -10.33 -2.12
C ALA A 367 10.18 -9.79 -3.54
N VAL A 368 9.10 -9.58 -4.33
CA VAL A 368 9.18 -8.95 -5.66
C VAL A 368 9.77 -7.55 -5.57
N ALA A 369 9.26 -6.70 -4.66
CA ALA A 369 9.73 -5.33 -4.53
C ALA A 369 11.24 -5.26 -4.21
N TYR A 370 11.71 -6.14 -3.31
CA TYR A 370 13.14 -6.20 -2.96
C TYR A 370 13.99 -6.84 -4.04
N ALA A 371 13.49 -7.84 -4.78
CA ALA A 371 14.17 -8.43 -5.93
C ALA A 371 14.37 -7.40 -7.07
N LEU A 372 13.36 -6.56 -7.34
CA LEU A 372 13.46 -5.46 -8.29
C LEU A 372 14.51 -4.41 -7.84
N LYS A 373 14.52 -4.02 -6.56
CA LYS A 373 15.54 -3.13 -5.98
C LYS A 373 16.95 -3.75 -6.07
N ALA A 374 17.05 -5.06 -5.90
CA ALA A 374 18.30 -5.83 -6.04
C ALA A 374 18.75 -5.99 -7.49
N ARG A 375 17.93 -5.64 -8.47
CA ARG A 375 18.11 -5.97 -9.89
C ARG A 375 18.30 -7.47 -10.13
N ASP A 376 17.70 -8.29 -9.28
CA ASP A 376 17.65 -9.74 -9.46
C ASP A 376 16.44 -10.08 -10.35
N TRP A 377 16.64 -9.88 -11.65
CA TRP A 377 15.59 -10.02 -12.65
C TRP A 377 15.05 -11.42 -12.75
N GLU A 378 15.88 -12.42 -12.48
CA GLU A 378 15.49 -13.83 -12.50
C GLU A 378 14.50 -14.13 -11.37
N GLN A 379 14.85 -13.76 -10.12
CA GLN A 379 13.96 -13.93 -8.97
C GLN A 379 12.69 -13.09 -9.12
N ALA A 380 12.82 -11.83 -9.55
CA ALA A 380 11.68 -10.94 -9.77
C ALA A 380 10.70 -11.52 -10.79
N SER A 381 11.18 -11.92 -11.98
CA SER A 381 10.32 -12.51 -13.03
C SER A 381 9.63 -13.79 -12.57
N ARG A 382 10.36 -14.67 -11.87
CA ARG A 382 9.80 -15.91 -11.32
C ARG A 382 8.68 -15.64 -10.33
N LEU A 383 8.89 -14.71 -9.37
CA LEU A 383 7.89 -14.35 -8.38
C LEU A 383 6.69 -13.63 -9.00
N ILE A 384 6.91 -12.73 -9.96
CA ILE A 384 5.83 -12.05 -10.68
C ILE A 384 4.95 -13.08 -11.39
N ARG A 385 5.53 -14.06 -12.10
CA ARG A 385 4.75 -15.15 -12.73
C ARG A 385 3.91 -15.93 -11.71
N GLN A 386 4.52 -16.28 -10.58
CA GLN A 386 3.84 -17.01 -9.51
C GLN A 386 2.63 -16.23 -8.95
N LEU A 387 2.73 -14.92 -8.85
CA LEU A 387 1.69 -14.05 -8.27
C LEU A 387 0.68 -13.55 -9.29
N ALA A 388 1.03 -13.56 -10.59
CA ALA A 388 0.22 -12.96 -11.65
C ALA A 388 -1.23 -13.45 -11.62
N GLY A 389 -1.46 -14.76 -11.56
CA GLY A 389 -2.82 -15.33 -11.52
C GLY A 389 -3.61 -14.89 -10.28
N LYS A 390 -2.97 -14.80 -9.12
CA LYS A 390 -3.59 -14.32 -7.88
C LYS A 390 -3.97 -12.84 -7.99
N LEU A 391 -3.05 -11.99 -8.45
CA LEU A 391 -3.27 -10.54 -8.55
C LEU A 391 -4.36 -10.21 -9.58
N ILE A 392 -4.36 -10.91 -10.71
CA ILE A 392 -5.43 -10.76 -11.73
C ILE A 392 -6.80 -11.14 -11.13
N LYS A 393 -6.86 -12.24 -10.37
CA LYS A 393 -8.09 -12.67 -9.69
C LYS A 393 -8.57 -11.66 -8.65
N GLN A 394 -7.64 -10.96 -7.98
CA GLN A 394 -7.94 -9.93 -6.97
C GLN A 394 -8.23 -8.55 -7.58
N GLY A 395 -8.09 -8.38 -8.91
CA GLY A 395 -8.24 -7.09 -9.58
C GLY A 395 -7.07 -6.13 -9.39
N GLU A 396 -5.94 -6.59 -8.81
CA GLU A 396 -4.75 -5.79 -8.53
C GLU A 396 -3.84 -5.65 -9.77
N LEU A 397 -4.45 -5.30 -10.90
CA LEU A 397 -3.77 -5.23 -12.20
C LEU A 397 -2.69 -4.15 -12.24
N SER A 398 -2.89 -3.04 -11.55
CA SER A 398 -1.93 -1.93 -11.49
C SER A 398 -0.63 -2.35 -10.78
N VAL A 399 -0.73 -3.13 -9.72
CA VAL A 399 0.44 -3.67 -9.01
C VAL A 399 1.25 -4.57 -9.93
N LEU A 400 0.56 -5.49 -10.63
CA LEU A 400 1.21 -6.41 -11.56
C LEU A 400 1.87 -5.67 -12.73
N LEU A 401 1.19 -4.66 -13.29
CA LEU A 401 1.76 -3.82 -14.36
C LEU A 401 2.99 -3.06 -13.88
N ASN A 402 2.92 -2.42 -12.72
CA ASN A 402 4.05 -1.67 -12.16
C ASN A 402 5.28 -2.56 -11.97
N TRP A 403 5.11 -3.80 -11.52
CA TRP A 403 6.22 -4.74 -11.40
C TRP A 403 6.79 -5.15 -12.75
N MET A 404 5.92 -5.43 -13.74
CA MET A 404 6.38 -5.77 -15.09
C MET A 404 7.05 -4.59 -15.80
N ASP A 405 6.59 -3.37 -15.55
CA ASP A 405 7.19 -2.14 -16.11
C ASP A 405 8.53 -1.78 -15.45
N ALA A 406 8.75 -2.22 -14.20
CA ALA A 406 10.03 -2.08 -13.51
C ALA A 406 11.11 -3.05 -14.03
N LEU A 407 10.73 -4.12 -14.75
CA LEU A 407 11.68 -5.02 -15.38
C LEU A 407 12.31 -4.35 -16.62
N PRO A 408 13.60 -4.59 -16.90
CA PRO A 408 14.17 -4.22 -18.19
C PRO A 408 13.38 -4.83 -19.34
N ILE A 409 13.19 -4.05 -20.40
CA ILE A 409 12.40 -4.49 -21.56
C ILE A 409 12.92 -5.80 -22.16
N SER A 410 14.24 -6.00 -22.17
CA SER A 410 14.88 -7.23 -22.62
C SER A 410 14.53 -8.45 -21.77
N VAL A 411 14.32 -8.26 -20.45
CA VAL A 411 13.93 -9.34 -19.53
C VAL A 411 12.46 -9.68 -19.75
N LEU A 412 11.59 -8.67 -19.85
CA LEU A 412 10.17 -8.88 -20.13
C LEU A 412 9.96 -9.60 -21.47
N GLN A 413 10.65 -9.14 -22.53
CA GLN A 413 10.53 -9.71 -23.88
C GLN A 413 11.12 -11.13 -24.00
N ALA A 414 12.02 -11.50 -23.11
CA ALA A 414 12.59 -12.85 -23.07
C ALA A 414 11.73 -13.86 -22.29
N ASP A 415 10.61 -13.41 -21.69
CA ASP A 415 9.72 -14.22 -20.86
C ASP A 415 8.31 -14.27 -21.49
N ALA A 416 7.97 -15.41 -22.07
CA ALA A 416 6.69 -15.59 -22.76
C ALA A 416 5.47 -15.45 -21.82
N ASP A 417 5.54 -15.99 -20.59
CA ASP A 417 4.45 -15.86 -19.61
C ASP A 417 4.19 -14.40 -19.25
N LEU A 418 5.24 -13.61 -18.99
CA LEU A 418 5.09 -12.20 -18.67
C LEU A 418 4.52 -11.41 -19.85
N CYS A 419 4.95 -11.71 -21.09
CA CYS A 419 4.37 -11.11 -22.29
C CYS A 419 2.88 -11.46 -22.42
N ILE A 420 2.49 -12.71 -22.17
CA ILE A 420 1.11 -13.17 -22.23
C ILE A 420 0.27 -12.48 -21.15
N TYR A 421 0.72 -12.44 -19.89
CA TYR A 421 -0.01 -11.74 -18.81
C TYR A 421 -0.19 -10.26 -19.10
N LYS A 422 0.88 -9.58 -19.53
CA LYS A 422 0.80 -8.16 -19.90
C LYS A 422 -0.13 -7.95 -21.10
N GLY A 423 -0.12 -8.87 -22.06
CA GLY A 423 -1.04 -8.87 -23.20
C GLY A 423 -2.50 -8.98 -22.77
N TRP A 424 -2.85 -9.88 -21.86
CA TRP A 424 -4.20 -9.98 -21.31
C TRP A 424 -4.63 -8.74 -20.55
N ILE A 425 -3.76 -8.13 -19.76
CA ILE A 425 -4.07 -6.87 -19.05
C ILE A 425 -4.27 -5.73 -20.06
N SER A 426 -3.43 -5.65 -21.09
CA SER A 426 -3.57 -4.64 -22.16
C SER A 426 -4.88 -4.78 -22.92
N LEU A 427 -5.40 -6.00 -23.08
CA LEU A 427 -6.73 -6.24 -23.64
C LEU A 427 -7.84 -5.65 -22.77
N LEU A 428 -7.77 -5.86 -21.45
CA LEU A 428 -8.75 -5.29 -20.51
C LEU A 428 -8.74 -3.76 -20.55
N GLN A 429 -7.59 -3.16 -20.91
CA GLN A 429 -7.42 -1.71 -21.11
C GLN A 429 -7.77 -1.25 -22.53
N ASN A 430 -8.34 -2.13 -23.36
CA ASN A 430 -8.70 -1.87 -24.76
C ASN A 430 -7.53 -1.47 -25.68
N SER A 431 -6.31 -1.93 -25.38
CA SER A 431 -5.07 -1.58 -26.07
C SER A 431 -4.64 -2.68 -27.05
N MET A 432 -5.44 -2.91 -28.12
CA MET A 432 -5.25 -3.99 -29.10
C MET A 432 -3.86 -4.00 -29.76
N GLY A 433 -3.27 -2.82 -30.05
CA GLY A 433 -1.94 -2.73 -30.69
C GLY A 433 -0.81 -3.24 -29.78
N VAL A 434 -0.85 -2.86 -28.50
CA VAL A 434 0.12 -3.34 -27.51
C VAL A 434 -0.01 -4.85 -27.32
N THR A 435 -1.24 -5.34 -27.23
CA THR A 435 -1.51 -6.78 -27.11
C THR A 435 -0.98 -7.59 -28.28
N ALA A 436 -1.15 -7.10 -29.51
CA ALA A 436 -0.63 -7.77 -30.71
C ALA A 436 0.90 -7.86 -30.67
N THR A 437 1.59 -6.77 -30.30
CA THR A 437 3.06 -6.77 -30.16
C THR A 437 3.53 -7.76 -29.09
N LEU A 438 2.84 -7.80 -27.92
CA LEU A 438 3.20 -8.72 -26.84
C LEU A 438 2.93 -10.18 -27.21
N ALA A 439 1.87 -10.47 -27.96
CA ALA A 439 1.59 -11.82 -28.47
C ALA A 439 2.65 -12.28 -29.45
N GLU A 440 3.12 -11.40 -30.34
CA GLU A 440 4.21 -11.69 -31.27
C GLU A 440 5.55 -11.92 -30.53
N GLN A 441 5.84 -11.09 -29.52
CA GLN A 441 7.02 -11.29 -28.67
C GLN A 441 6.98 -12.63 -27.95
N ALA A 442 5.85 -12.99 -27.35
CA ALA A 442 5.66 -14.28 -26.69
C ALA A 442 5.90 -15.45 -27.66
N GLU A 443 5.34 -15.37 -28.88
CA GLU A 443 5.50 -16.40 -29.90
C GLU A 443 6.95 -16.60 -30.30
N ASN A 444 7.74 -15.53 -30.41
CA ASN A 444 9.16 -15.60 -30.76
C ASN A 444 10.04 -16.24 -29.67
N VAL A 445 9.56 -16.27 -28.44
CA VAL A 445 10.32 -16.78 -27.27
C VAL A 445 9.90 -18.20 -26.91
N ILE A 446 8.64 -18.58 -27.15
CA ILE A 446 8.13 -19.92 -26.84
C ILE A 446 8.89 -20.99 -27.68
N ARG A 447 9.45 -21.98 -27.00
CA ARG A 447 10.16 -23.09 -27.60
C ARG A 447 9.24 -24.30 -27.75
N VAL A 448 9.60 -25.20 -28.66
CA VAL A 448 8.84 -26.44 -28.89
C VAL A 448 8.76 -27.33 -27.65
N GLU A 449 9.71 -27.18 -26.74
CA GLU A 449 9.80 -27.91 -25.47
C GLU A 449 8.97 -27.31 -24.34
N ASP A 450 8.40 -26.09 -24.53
CA ASP A 450 7.61 -25.41 -23.53
C ASP A 450 6.26 -26.11 -23.34
N HIS A 451 5.72 -26.02 -22.13
CA HIS A 451 4.46 -26.67 -21.75
C HIS A 451 3.30 -26.26 -22.65
N ALA A 452 2.51 -27.26 -23.07
CA ALA A 452 1.30 -27.06 -23.89
C ALA A 452 0.37 -25.96 -23.37
N THR A 453 0.27 -25.83 -22.04
CA THR A 453 -0.50 -24.78 -21.37
C THR A 453 -0.09 -23.37 -21.75
N MET A 454 1.22 -23.09 -21.89
CA MET A 454 1.72 -21.77 -22.31
C MET A 454 1.33 -21.46 -23.75
N HIS A 455 1.48 -22.44 -24.66
CA HIS A 455 0.99 -22.31 -26.04
C HIS A 455 -0.52 -22.05 -26.07
N GLY A 456 -1.29 -22.76 -25.24
CA GLY A 456 -2.72 -22.59 -25.10
C GLY A 456 -3.09 -21.16 -24.66
N ARG A 457 -2.40 -20.61 -23.66
CA ARG A 457 -2.62 -19.22 -23.21
C ARG A 457 -2.34 -18.20 -24.32
N LEU A 458 -1.27 -18.40 -25.10
CA LEU A 458 -0.94 -17.53 -26.24
C LEU A 458 -2.02 -17.62 -27.33
N LEU A 459 -2.49 -18.83 -27.66
CA LEU A 459 -3.57 -19.02 -28.63
C LEU A 459 -4.86 -18.36 -28.18
N GLY A 460 -5.19 -18.40 -26.90
CA GLY A 460 -6.32 -17.65 -26.32
C GLY A 460 -6.21 -16.15 -26.55
N LEU A 461 -5.02 -15.58 -26.34
CA LEU A 461 -4.76 -14.17 -26.61
C LEU A 461 -4.91 -13.83 -28.10
N LYS A 462 -4.38 -14.68 -28.99
CA LYS A 462 -4.51 -14.54 -30.44
C LYS A 462 -5.97 -14.70 -30.92
N ALA A 463 -6.73 -15.60 -30.31
CA ALA A 463 -8.16 -15.77 -30.59
C ALA A 463 -8.93 -14.48 -30.29
N TYR A 464 -8.63 -13.83 -29.19
CA TYR A 464 -9.26 -12.55 -28.86
C TYR A 464 -8.88 -11.43 -29.84
N LEU A 465 -7.62 -11.36 -30.26
CA LEU A 465 -7.17 -10.42 -31.28
C LEU A 465 -7.84 -10.64 -32.63
N ALA A 466 -7.98 -11.92 -33.07
CA ALA A 466 -8.71 -12.28 -34.28
C ALA A 466 -10.19 -11.88 -34.18
N TYR A 467 -10.80 -12.12 -33.02
CA TYR A 467 -12.18 -11.69 -32.75
C TYR A 467 -12.35 -10.17 -32.85
N GLY A 468 -11.44 -9.39 -32.27
CA GLY A 468 -11.43 -7.93 -32.36
C GLY A 468 -11.26 -7.39 -33.79
N ARG A 469 -10.64 -8.18 -34.68
CA ARG A 469 -10.54 -7.87 -36.13
C ARG A 469 -11.74 -8.31 -36.95
N GLY A 470 -12.72 -8.99 -36.32
CA GLY A 470 -13.89 -9.54 -37.03
C GLY A 470 -13.64 -10.89 -37.69
N GLU A 471 -12.48 -11.52 -37.46
CA GLU A 471 -12.08 -12.84 -38.03
C GLU A 471 -12.70 -13.98 -37.20
N VAL A 472 -14.04 -14.02 -37.14
CA VAL A 472 -14.80 -14.86 -36.20
C VAL A 472 -14.48 -16.37 -36.33
N GLN A 473 -14.28 -16.88 -37.55
CA GLN A 473 -13.97 -18.29 -37.76
C GLN A 473 -12.58 -18.66 -37.25
N GLU A 474 -11.59 -17.81 -37.51
CA GLU A 474 -10.22 -18.01 -37.02
C GLU A 474 -10.16 -17.87 -35.50
N ALA A 475 -10.88 -16.89 -34.93
CA ALA A 475 -11.00 -16.73 -33.48
C ALA A 475 -11.59 -17.99 -32.81
N ALA A 476 -12.61 -18.59 -33.40
CA ALA A 476 -13.23 -19.83 -32.89
C ALA A 476 -12.24 -21.03 -32.98
N ARG A 477 -11.52 -21.16 -34.07
CA ARG A 477 -10.52 -22.21 -34.26
C ARG A 477 -9.40 -22.12 -33.22
N LEU A 478 -8.81 -20.92 -33.09
CA LEU A 478 -7.73 -20.65 -32.10
C LEU A 478 -8.23 -20.83 -30.67
N GLY A 479 -9.45 -20.42 -30.37
CA GLY A 479 -10.06 -20.60 -29.06
C GLY A 479 -10.25 -22.06 -28.67
N LEU A 480 -10.71 -22.91 -29.59
CA LEU A 480 -10.85 -24.36 -29.36
C LEU A 480 -9.49 -25.01 -29.10
N GLU A 481 -8.50 -24.75 -29.95
CA GLU A 481 -7.16 -25.25 -29.81
C GLU A 481 -6.52 -24.79 -28.49
N SER A 482 -6.78 -23.54 -28.09
CA SER A 482 -6.34 -23.01 -26.81
C SER A 482 -6.90 -23.80 -25.62
N VAL A 483 -8.21 -24.07 -25.61
CA VAL A 483 -8.88 -24.83 -24.55
C VAL A 483 -8.31 -26.24 -24.42
N ASP A 484 -8.05 -26.90 -25.54
CA ASP A 484 -7.48 -28.25 -25.56
C ASP A 484 -6.05 -28.29 -24.99
N LEU A 485 -5.19 -27.30 -25.35
CA LEU A 485 -3.82 -27.20 -24.87
C LEU A 485 -3.72 -26.77 -23.40
N ILE A 486 -4.60 -25.88 -22.93
CA ILE A 486 -4.61 -25.49 -21.52
C ILE A 486 -5.03 -26.68 -20.63
N GLY A 487 -5.91 -27.53 -21.12
CA GLY A 487 -6.39 -28.69 -20.38
C GLY A 487 -7.05 -28.33 -19.06
N GLN A 488 -6.76 -29.12 -18.02
CA GLN A 488 -7.22 -28.89 -16.63
C GLN A 488 -6.13 -28.29 -15.73
N ASP A 489 -4.91 -28.14 -16.25
CA ASP A 489 -3.74 -27.74 -15.45
C ASP A 489 -3.78 -26.26 -15.07
N ASP A 490 -4.44 -25.43 -15.88
CA ASP A 490 -4.67 -24.02 -15.60
C ASP A 490 -6.15 -23.65 -15.74
N PRO A 491 -6.94 -24.00 -14.75
CA PRO A 491 -8.38 -23.77 -14.76
C PRO A 491 -8.74 -22.28 -14.83
N TYR A 492 -7.86 -21.39 -14.37
CA TYR A 492 -8.09 -19.95 -14.44
C TYR A 492 -8.05 -19.44 -15.90
N SER A 493 -6.97 -19.70 -16.62
CA SER A 493 -6.86 -19.31 -18.04
C SER A 493 -7.92 -20.02 -18.90
N ARG A 494 -8.18 -21.31 -18.62
CA ARG A 494 -9.20 -22.10 -19.29
C ARG A 494 -10.61 -21.46 -19.18
N LYS A 495 -11.01 -21.04 -17.99
CA LYS A 495 -12.27 -20.35 -17.74
C LYS A 495 -12.42 -19.12 -18.64
N TRP A 496 -11.40 -18.27 -18.69
CA TRP A 496 -11.45 -17.04 -19.50
C TRP A 496 -11.53 -17.32 -21.00
N VAL A 497 -10.76 -18.28 -21.47
CA VAL A 497 -10.81 -18.69 -22.89
C VAL A 497 -12.16 -19.30 -23.25
N LEU A 498 -12.73 -20.14 -22.39
CA LEU A 498 -14.07 -20.72 -22.58
C LEU A 498 -15.17 -19.65 -22.62
N ALA A 499 -15.11 -18.65 -21.72
CA ALA A 499 -16.03 -17.53 -21.69
C ALA A 499 -16.00 -16.71 -22.99
N MET A 500 -14.80 -16.43 -23.47
CA MET A 500 -14.56 -15.76 -24.76
C MET A 500 -15.06 -16.62 -25.93
N LEU A 501 -14.68 -17.90 -25.96
CA LEU A 501 -15.07 -18.84 -27.00
C LEU A 501 -16.59 -18.96 -27.12
N GLY A 502 -17.29 -19.07 -26.00
CA GLY A 502 -18.76 -19.05 -25.97
C GLY A 502 -19.34 -17.78 -26.60
N SER A 503 -18.75 -16.63 -26.35
CA SER A 503 -19.18 -15.35 -26.95
C SER A 503 -18.92 -15.32 -28.47
N ILE A 504 -17.76 -15.80 -28.92
CA ILE A 504 -17.39 -15.94 -30.34
C ILE A 504 -18.34 -16.89 -31.05
N GLN A 505 -18.59 -18.08 -30.49
CA GLN A 505 -19.46 -19.10 -31.05
C GLN A 505 -20.92 -18.61 -31.15
N ARG A 506 -21.41 -17.87 -30.16
CA ARG A 506 -22.73 -17.25 -30.16
C ARG A 506 -22.85 -16.25 -31.31
N GLN A 507 -21.87 -15.40 -31.52
CA GLN A 507 -21.85 -14.41 -32.59
C GLN A 507 -21.72 -15.08 -33.98
N ALA A 508 -21.00 -16.22 -34.05
CA ALA A 508 -20.91 -17.04 -35.26
C ALA A 508 -22.21 -17.83 -35.56
N GLY A 509 -23.25 -17.72 -34.72
CA GLY A 509 -24.50 -18.46 -34.88
C GLY A 509 -24.46 -19.91 -34.38
N SER A 510 -23.32 -20.37 -33.82
CA SER A 510 -23.15 -21.73 -33.28
C SER A 510 -23.64 -21.81 -31.82
N VAL A 511 -24.94 -21.49 -31.58
CA VAL A 511 -25.49 -21.37 -30.24
C VAL A 511 -25.34 -22.64 -29.39
N PRO A 512 -25.51 -23.88 -29.88
CA PRO A 512 -25.28 -25.07 -29.08
C PRO A 512 -23.82 -25.24 -28.61
N ALA A 513 -22.85 -24.80 -29.41
CA ALA A 513 -21.44 -24.81 -29.03
C ALA A 513 -21.16 -23.74 -27.95
N ALA A 514 -21.75 -22.55 -28.11
CA ALA A 514 -21.63 -21.47 -27.13
C ALA A 514 -22.17 -21.89 -25.75
N ILE A 515 -23.32 -22.58 -25.71
CA ILE A 515 -23.89 -23.12 -24.47
C ILE A 515 -22.88 -24.05 -23.78
N ARG A 516 -22.29 -25.02 -24.50
CA ARG A 516 -21.30 -25.93 -23.91
C ARG A 516 -20.08 -25.19 -23.36
N SER A 517 -19.54 -24.22 -24.12
CA SER A 517 -18.40 -23.43 -23.67
C SER A 517 -18.69 -22.63 -22.40
N PHE A 518 -19.89 -22.05 -22.26
CA PHE A 518 -20.26 -21.35 -21.05
C PHE A 518 -20.53 -22.30 -19.88
N GLU A 519 -21.14 -23.46 -20.10
CA GLU A 519 -21.33 -24.50 -19.08
C GLU A 519 -19.98 -25.01 -18.54
N ASP A 520 -19.04 -25.30 -19.43
CA ASP A 520 -17.69 -25.74 -19.07
C ASP A 520 -16.94 -24.64 -18.28
N ALA A 521 -17.09 -23.38 -18.65
CA ALA A 521 -16.50 -22.26 -17.91
C ALA A 521 -17.08 -22.13 -16.49
N ILE A 522 -18.39 -22.35 -16.33
CA ILE A 522 -19.07 -22.34 -15.02
C ILE A 522 -18.60 -23.52 -14.17
N LEU A 523 -18.55 -24.72 -14.71
CA LEU A 523 -18.06 -25.92 -14.02
C LEU A 523 -16.61 -25.76 -13.57
N THR A 524 -15.75 -25.16 -14.40
CA THR A 524 -14.36 -24.84 -14.06
C THR A 524 -14.29 -23.86 -12.87
N THR A 525 -15.24 -22.92 -12.79
CA THR A 525 -15.31 -21.96 -11.68
C THR A 525 -15.79 -22.61 -10.38
N GLU A 526 -16.81 -23.46 -10.46
CA GLU A 526 -17.40 -24.11 -9.28
C GLU A 526 -16.47 -25.14 -8.66
N SER A 527 -15.66 -25.83 -9.46
CA SER A 527 -14.64 -26.79 -8.96
C SER A 527 -13.50 -26.14 -8.15
N GLN A 528 -13.36 -24.80 -8.20
CA GLN A 528 -12.33 -24.04 -7.51
C GLN A 528 -12.82 -23.31 -6.26
N ARG A 529 -14.10 -23.41 -5.92
CA ARG A 529 -14.65 -22.82 -4.69
C ARG A 529 -14.10 -23.57 -3.49
N VAL A 530 -13.25 -22.92 -2.72
CA VAL A 530 -12.93 -23.31 -1.35
C VAL A 530 -14.16 -22.96 -0.49
N GLU A 531 -14.61 -23.88 0.35
CA GLU A 531 -15.89 -23.87 1.07
C GLU A 531 -16.16 -22.64 1.97
N ASP A 532 -15.21 -21.71 2.13
CA ASP A 532 -15.26 -20.67 3.16
C ASP A 532 -15.48 -19.22 2.70
N VAL A 533 -15.70 -18.95 1.40
CA VAL A 533 -15.93 -17.56 0.96
C VAL A 533 -17.20 -17.46 0.13
N GLN A 534 -18.27 -17.01 0.74
CA GLN A 534 -19.45 -16.42 0.06
C GLN A 534 -19.09 -15.06 -0.58
N ALA A 535 -17.96 -14.98 -1.31
CA ALA A 535 -17.64 -13.80 -2.08
C ALA A 535 -18.48 -13.82 -3.35
N PHE A 536 -19.09 -12.69 -3.65
CA PHE A 536 -19.81 -12.41 -4.88
C PHE A 536 -18.87 -12.59 -6.09
N ASP A 537 -18.97 -13.72 -6.79
CA ASP A 537 -18.20 -13.99 -8.01
C ASP A 537 -18.92 -13.43 -9.22
N ILE A 538 -18.64 -12.16 -9.56
CA ILE A 538 -19.21 -11.49 -10.73
C ILE A 538 -18.78 -12.14 -12.03
N GLY A 539 -17.57 -12.72 -12.08
CA GLY A 539 -17.17 -13.50 -13.24
C GLY A 539 -18.15 -14.64 -13.50
N LEU A 540 -18.60 -15.31 -12.45
CA LEU A 540 -19.63 -16.35 -12.53
C LEU A 540 -20.99 -15.76 -12.93
N ALA A 541 -21.39 -14.62 -12.37
CA ALA A 541 -22.64 -13.96 -12.71
C ALA A 541 -22.71 -13.53 -14.19
N ILE A 542 -21.60 -12.99 -14.72
CA ILE A 542 -21.48 -12.66 -16.16
C ILE A 542 -21.57 -13.91 -17.02
N LEU A 543 -20.90 -15.00 -16.65
CA LEU A 543 -20.97 -16.27 -17.37
C LEU A 543 -22.39 -16.82 -17.38
N GLN A 544 -23.06 -16.82 -16.23
CA GLN A 544 -24.45 -17.27 -16.10
C GLN A 544 -25.42 -16.42 -16.91
N SER A 545 -25.21 -15.10 -16.96
CA SER A 545 -25.98 -14.18 -17.80
C SER A 545 -25.78 -14.47 -19.29
N ASN A 546 -24.55 -14.70 -19.74
CA ASN A 546 -24.26 -15.07 -21.13
C ASN A 546 -24.87 -16.42 -21.52
N LEU A 547 -24.82 -17.42 -20.60
CA LEU A 547 -25.44 -18.71 -20.78
C LEU A 547 -26.97 -18.60 -20.89
N GLN A 548 -27.58 -17.78 -20.04
CA GLN A 548 -29.00 -17.49 -20.10
C GLN A 548 -29.41 -16.95 -21.46
N VAL A 549 -28.66 -15.96 -21.99
CA VAL A 549 -28.90 -15.41 -23.33
C VAL A 549 -28.77 -16.49 -24.40
N ALA A 550 -27.77 -17.35 -24.29
CA ALA A 550 -27.54 -18.44 -25.24
C ALA A 550 -28.70 -19.47 -25.21
N TYR A 551 -29.22 -19.85 -24.04
CA TYR A 551 -30.39 -20.71 -23.92
C TYR A 551 -31.66 -20.04 -24.50
N ALA A 552 -31.86 -18.75 -24.28
CA ALA A 552 -32.97 -18.03 -24.85
C ALA A 552 -32.92 -18.03 -26.40
N MET A 553 -31.73 -17.85 -26.98
CA MET A 553 -31.49 -17.91 -28.43
C MET A 553 -31.71 -19.33 -29.00
N HIS A 554 -31.47 -20.38 -28.20
CA HIS A 554 -31.67 -21.79 -28.60
C HIS A 554 -33.11 -22.27 -28.35
N ALA A 555 -34.04 -21.40 -27.96
CA ALA A 555 -35.43 -21.73 -27.60
C ALA A 555 -35.57 -22.65 -26.35
N GLU A 556 -34.52 -22.77 -25.51
CA GLU A 556 -34.55 -23.52 -24.25
C GLU A 556 -35.04 -22.63 -23.07
N HIS A 557 -36.20 -22.02 -23.24
CA HIS A 557 -36.74 -21.00 -22.31
C HIS A 557 -36.84 -21.47 -20.86
N ARG A 558 -37.12 -22.78 -20.61
CA ARG A 558 -37.19 -23.32 -19.25
C ARG A 558 -35.85 -23.26 -18.54
N ARG A 559 -34.74 -23.57 -19.23
CA ARG A 559 -33.38 -23.49 -18.70
C ARG A 559 -32.96 -22.03 -18.49
N ALA A 560 -33.29 -21.14 -19.45
CA ALA A 560 -33.05 -19.71 -19.32
C ALA A 560 -33.70 -19.13 -18.05
N ILE A 561 -34.97 -19.48 -17.79
CA ILE A 561 -35.73 -19.04 -16.61
C ILE A 561 -35.14 -19.65 -15.33
N ALA A 562 -34.73 -20.92 -15.36
CA ALA A 562 -34.11 -21.57 -14.19
C ALA A 562 -32.81 -20.86 -13.78
N TYR A 563 -31.95 -20.52 -14.75
CA TYR A 563 -30.73 -19.76 -14.50
C TYR A 563 -31.00 -18.32 -14.01
N SER A 564 -32.02 -17.64 -14.55
CA SER A 564 -32.43 -16.33 -14.03
C SER A 564 -32.86 -16.39 -12.56
N ASN A 565 -33.67 -17.39 -12.23
CA ASN A 565 -34.15 -17.56 -10.85
C ASN A 565 -33.01 -17.94 -9.89
N ASP A 566 -32.01 -18.69 -10.34
CA ASP A 566 -30.84 -19.04 -9.54
C ASP A 566 -29.95 -17.81 -9.31
N LEU A 567 -29.72 -16.99 -10.34
CA LEU A 567 -29.06 -15.69 -10.24
C LEU A 567 -29.74 -14.79 -9.20
N ILE A 568 -31.07 -14.59 -9.31
CA ILE A 568 -31.83 -13.73 -8.39
C ILE A 568 -31.78 -14.27 -6.93
N ARG A 569 -31.66 -15.57 -6.73
CA ARG A 569 -31.57 -16.16 -5.40
C ARG A 569 -30.18 -16.07 -4.78
N ARG A 570 -29.15 -16.02 -5.59
CA ARG A 570 -27.75 -15.98 -5.14
C ARG A 570 -27.24 -14.56 -4.91
N TYR A 571 -27.87 -13.60 -5.57
CA TYR A 571 -27.50 -12.19 -5.58
C TYR A 571 -28.71 -11.28 -5.29
#